data_573a6ea71dcbd5f5ea065b0302534bc2
#
_entry.id   573a6ea71dcbd5f5ea065b0302534bc2
#
_cell.length_a   1.000
_cell.length_b   1.000
_cell.length_c   1.000
_cell.angle_alpha   90.00
_cell.angle_beta   90.00
_cell.angle_gamma   90.00
#
_symmetry.space_group_name_H-M   'P 1'
#
loop_
_entity.id
_entity.type
_entity.pdbx_description
1 polymer ?
#
loop_
_entity_poly.entity_id
_entity_poly.type
_entity_poly.pdbx_seq_one_letter_code
_entity_poly.pdbx_strand_id
1 'polypeptide(L)'
;IRHKYAHKSGEGVMIGELPERVIDKGIPSASLLSMLLTNKYLDHLPLYRQKQRFARDGIEIASSTIEGWGKQALGKLEPLYESLVLDTKSQGYLQVDETTIKVLDKDKKGACHLGYYWVYHNPMDKTVLFDYQPTRAARSAAHILDNFRGYLQTDGYAGYEQYGKKEGVTHLACWAHARREFEKALDNDRERAEFALFSIQKLYAIERYAKENNLEPEAIKELRLKESLPVIN
;
A
#
# COMPACT_ATOMS: atom_id res chain seq x y z
N ILE A 1 2.41 37.28 10.41
CA ILE A 1 2.71 38.70 10.26
C ILE A 1 4.22 38.85 10.24
N ARG A 2 4.76 39.54 9.23
CA ARG A 2 6.19 39.91 9.16
C ARG A 2 6.30 41.40 9.43
N HIS A 3 7.04 41.75 10.47
CA HIS A 3 7.31 43.14 10.75
C HIS A 3 8.31 43.70 9.73
N LYS A 4 8.04 44.89 9.23
CA LYS A 4 8.95 45.67 8.40
C LYS A 4 9.55 46.76 9.29
N TYR A 5 10.85 46.89 9.24
CA TYR A 5 11.59 47.92 9.98
C TYR A 5 12.26 48.84 8.99
N ALA A 6 12.01 50.13 9.10
CA ALA A 6 12.73 51.17 8.37
C ALA A 6 13.95 51.61 9.17
N HIS A 7 15.06 51.83 8.48
CA HIS A 7 16.25 52.41 9.12
C HIS A 7 15.96 53.84 9.56
N LYS A 8 16.46 54.25 10.73
CA LYS A 8 16.25 55.63 11.25
C LYS A 8 16.77 56.74 10.30
N SER A 9 17.77 56.41 9.48
CA SER A 9 18.29 57.31 8.44
C SER A 9 17.38 57.52 7.22
N GLY A 10 16.24 56.77 7.14
CA GLY A 10 15.35 56.80 5.97
C GLY A 10 15.81 55.97 4.79
N GLU A 11 16.97 55.33 4.87
CA GLU A 11 17.51 54.48 3.81
C GLU A 11 17.26 52.96 4.11
N GLY A 12 16.46 52.36 3.29
CA GLY A 12 16.23 50.91 3.29
C GLY A 12 15.12 50.43 4.24
N VAL A 13 14.57 49.26 3.91
CA VAL A 13 13.58 48.55 4.72
C VAL A 13 14.10 47.11 4.96
N MET A 14 14.20 46.74 6.21
CA MET A 14 14.49 45.35 6.61
C MET A 14 13.19 44.62 6.91
N ILE A 15 13.10 43.38 6.38
CA ILE A 15 11.99 42.51 6.61
C ILE A 15 12.56 41.25 7.25
N GLY A 16 11.99 40.81 8.37
CA GLY A 16 12.40 39.58 9.03
C GLY A 16 12.38 38.40 8.04
N GLU A 17 13.30 37.47 8.18
CA GLU A 17 13.35 36.26 7.38
C GLU A 17 12.05 35.46 7.50
N LEU A 18 11.66 34.76 6.41
CA LEU A 18 10.55 33.82 6.46
C LEU A 18 11.03 32.54 7.16
N PRO A 19 10.24 32.03 8.11
CA PRO A 19 10.50 30.67 8.58
C PRO A 19 10.41 29.69 7.40
N GLU A 20 11.17 28.62 7.45
CA GLU A 20 11.10 27.53 6.48
C GLU A 20 9.66 27.01 6.36
N ARG A 21 9.24 26.76 5.14
CA ARG A 21 7.91 26.28 4.81
C ARG A 21 8.00 25.02 3.97
N VAL A 22 7.04 24.11 4.14
CA VAL A 22 6.94 22.88 3.33
C VAL A 22 6.81 23.24 1.85
N ILE A 23 6.00 24.25 1.53
CA ILE A 23 5.84 24.79 0.17
C ILE A 23 6.50 26.18 0.12
N ASP A 24 7.54 26.30 -0.68
CA ASP A 24 8.23 27.57 -0.85
C ASP A 24 7.27 28.66 -1.36
N LYS A 25 7.33 29.85 -0.74
CA LYS A 25 6.43 30.97 -0.99
C LYS A 25 4.93 30.65 -0.83
N GLY A 26 4.60 29.45 -0.32
CA GLY A 26 3.23 29.00 -0.10
C GLY A 26 2.57 29.65 1.13
N ILE A 27 1.24 29.72 1.11
CA ILE A 27 0.43 30.19 2.25
C ILE A 27 0.20 29.08 3.29
N PRO A 28 0.02 27.78 2.90
CA PRO A 28 -0.39 26.75 3.84
C PRO A 28 0.71 26.46 4.86
N SER A 29 0.30 26.29 6.12
CA SER A 29 1.16 25.76 7.17
C SER A 29 1.35 24.24 6.99
N ALA A 30 2.35 23.66 7.63
CA ALA A 30 2.55 22.20 7.66
C ALA A 30 1.31 21.49 8.23
N SER A 31 0.66 22.05 9.26
CA SER A 31 -0.57 21.49 9.84
C SER A 31 -1.74 21.47 8.86
N LEU A 32 -1.91 22.51 8.04
CA LEU A 32 -2.95 22.53 7.01
C LEU A 32 -2.68 21.47 5.93
N LEU A 33 -1.43 21.34 5.49
CA LEU A 33 -1.05 20.31 4.51
C LEU A 33 -1.27 18.90 5.07
N SER A 34 -0.86 18.65 6.30
CA SER A 34 -1.10 17.38 6.99
C SER A 34 -2.60 17.07 7.06
N MET A 35 -3.43 18.05 7.47
CA MET A 35 -4.89 17.88 7.53
C MET A 35 -5.48 17.56 6.14
N LEU A 36 -5.04 18.25 5.08
CA LEU A 36 -5.53 17.99 3.72
C LEU A 36 -5.22 16.55 3.26
N LEU A 37 -4.00 16.08 3.53
CA LEU A 37 -3.58 14.72 3.16
C LEU A 37 -4.27 13.65 4.02
N THR A 38 -4.33 13.84 5.33
CA THR A 38 -5.04 12.93 6.25
C THR A 38 -6.51 12.80 5.87
N ASN A 39 -7.21 13.92 5.73
CA ASN A 39 -8.61 13.91 5.29
C ASN A 39 -8.80 13.18 3.94
N LYS A 40 -7.86 13.36 2.99
CA LYS A 40 -7.99 12.75 1.67
C LYS A 40 -7.71 11.24 1.67
N TYR A 41 -6.65 10.81 2.33
CA TYR A 41 -6.13 9.44 2.20
C TYR A 41 -6.52 8.52 3.35
N LEU A 42 -6.73 9.05 4.56
CA LEU A 42 -7.18 8.29 5.72
C LEU A 42 -8.71 8.36 5.88
N ASP A 43 -9.28 9.55 5.79
CA ASP A 43 -10.72 9.78 6.03
C ASP A 43 -11.55 9.73 4.73
N HIS A 44 -10.92 9.45 3.59
CA HIS A 44 -11.56 9.35 2.27
C HIS A 44 -12.39 10.60 1.87
N LEU A 45 -12.00 11.79 2.36
CA LEU A 45 -12.65 13.05 2.05
C LEU A 45 -11.99 13.73 0.84
N PRO A 46 -12.62 13.72 -0.35
CA PRO A 46 -12.03 14.32 -1.55
C PRO A 46 -11.72 15.81 -1.39
N LEU A 47 -10.67 16.30 -2.08
CA LEU A 47 -10.24 17.69 -1.97
C LEU A 47 -11.36 18.69 -2.29
N TYR A 48 -12.27 18.38 -3.25
CA TYR A 48 -13.39 19.26 -3.55
C TYR A 48 -14.36 19.41 -2.37
N ARG A 49 -14.58 18.36 -1.56
CA ARG A 49 -15.40 18.45 -0.34
C ARG A 49 -14.70 19.22 0.76
N GLN A 50 -13.39 19.08 0.86
CA GLN A 50 -12.58 19.89 1.78
C GLN A 50 -12.68 21.38 1.41
N LYS A 51 -12.60 21.72 0.11
CA LYS A 51 -12.85 23.07 -0.39
C LYS A 51 -14.22 23.60 0.04
N GLN A 52 -15.28 22.78 -0.10
CA GLN A 52 -16.62 23.18 0.32
C GLN A 52 -16.73 23.41 1.85
N ARG A 53 -15.95 22.69 2.65
CA ARG A 53 -15.85 22.97 4.10
C ARG A 53 -15.24 24.32 4.35
N PHE A 54 -14.10 24.64 3.71
CA PHE A 54 -13.48 25.96 3.81
C PHE A 54 -14.45 27.09 3.41
N ALA A 55 -15.17 26.91 2.31
CA ALA A 55 -16.14 27.91 1.87
C ALA A 55 -17.27 28.15 2.90
N ARG A 56 -17.74 27.10 3.59
CA ARG A 56 -18.71 27.27 4.69
C ARG A 56 -18.16 28.04 5.87
N ASP A 57 -16.86 27.94 6.10
CA ASP A 57 -16.12 28.68 7.14
C ASP A 57 -15.68 30.09 6.65
N GLY A 58 -16.18 30.54 5.47
CA GLY A 58 -15.88 31.84 4.89
C GLY A 58 -14.50 31.93 4.21
N ILE A 59 -13.85 30.78 3.94
CA ILE A 59 -12.52 30.75 3.33
C ILE A 59 -12.63 30.26 1.87
N GLU A 60 -12.46 31.18 0.92
CA GLU A 60 -12.49 30.87 -0.51
C GLU A 60 -11.10 30.51 -1.03
N ILE A 61 -10.93 29.27 -1.49
CA ILE A 61 -9.68 28.75 -2.07
C ILE A 61 -9.99 28.09 -3.41
N ALA A 62 -9.23 28.44 -4.45
CA ALA A 62 -9.39 27.81 -5.76
C ALA A 62 -9.06 26.30 -5.70
N SER A 63 -9.77 25.46 -6.46
CA SER A 63 -9.53 24.02 -6.52
C SER A 63 -8.10 23.70 -6.94
N SER A 64 -7.58 24.39 -7.98
CA SER A 64 -6.20 24.24 -8.44
C SER A 64 -5.15 24.55 -7.37
N THR A 65 -5.45 25.49 -6.46
CA THR A 65 -4.57 25.83 -5.35
C THR A 65 -4.49 24.67 -4.35
N ILE A 66 -5.63 24.13 -3.92
CA ILE A 66 -5.67 23.00 -2.96
C ILE A 66 -5.02 21.75 -3.57
N GLU A 67 -5.31 21.46 -4.85
CA GLU A 67 -4.71 20.36 -5.59
C GLU A 67 -3.20 20.52 -5.73
N GLY A 68 -2.73 21.74 -6.04
CA GLY A 68 -1.32 22.10 -6.12
C GLY A 68 -0.59 21.92 -4.79
N TRP A 69 -1.22 22.30 -3.67
CA TRP A 69 -0.69 22.06 -2.33
C TRP A 69 -0.58 20.57 -2.01
N GLY A 70 -1.63 19.80 -2.31
CA GLY A 70 -1.61 18.34 -2.12
C GLY A 70 -0.50 17.68 -2.91
N LYS A 71 -0.35 18.01 -4.20
CA LYS A 71 0.71 17.47 -5.06
C LYS A 71 2.12 17.80 -4.53
N GLN A 72 2.37 19.05 -4.14
CA GLN A 72 3.68 19.45 -3.63
C GLN A 72 3.99 18.80 -2.28
N ALA A 73 2.99 18.68 -1.39
CA ALA A 73 3.16 18.02 -0.10
C ALA A 73 3.46 16.52 -0.28
N LEU A 74 2.78 15.83 -1.20
CA LEU A 74 3.07 14.44 -1.54
C LEU A 74 4.50 14.26 -2.08
N GLY A 75 4.96 15.16 -2.97
CA GLY A 75 6.34 15.10 -3.47
C GLY A 75 7.40 15.25 -2.37
N LYS A 76 7.07 15.93 -1.25
CA LYS A 76 7.98 15.99 -0.09
C LYS A 76 8.01 14.69 0.73
N LEU A 77 7.02 13.82 0.57
CA LEU A 77 6.97 12.50 1.21
C LEU A 77 7.63 11.39 0.37
N GLU A 78 8.02 11.69 -0.88
CA GLU A 78 8.64 10.71 -1.78
C GLU A 78 9.87 10.01 -1.18
N PRO A 79 10.83 10.69 -0.49
CA PRO A 79 11.96 10.03 0.15
C PRO A 79 11.56 9.03 1.25
N LEU A 80 10.44 9.28 1.93
CA LEU A 80 9.90 8.34 2.92
C LEU A 80 9.33 7.09 2.23
N TYR A 81 8.66 7.27 1.10
CA TYR A 81 8.16 6.15 0.29
C TYR A 81 9.33 5.31 -0.25
N GLU A 82 10.38 5.94 -0.78
CA GLU A 82 11.59 5.25 -1.25
C GLU A 82 12.26 4.45 -0.12
N SER A 83 12.36 5.04 1.07
CA SER A 83 12.88 4.36 2.26
C SER A 83 12.01 3.15 2.64
N LEU A 84 10.68 3.28 2.58
CA LEU A 84 9.74 2.18 2.82
C LEU A 84 9.91 1.06 1.78
N VAL A 85 10.13 1.39 0.51
CA VAL A 85 10.42 0.41 -0.55
C VAL A 85 11.69 -0.36 -0.25
N LEU A 86 12.77 0.33 0.16
CA LEU A 86 14.05 -0.31 0.51
C LEU A 86 13.88 -1.23 1.73
N ASP A 87 13.21 -0.77 2.76
CA ASP A 87 12.91 -1.56 3.95
C ASP A 87 12.10 -2.81 3.57
N THR A 88 11.00 -2.66 2.83
CA THR A 88 10.17 -3.76 2.35
C THR A 88 10.96 -4.82 1.58
N LYS A 89 11.91 -4.39 0.72
CA LYS A 89 12.79 -5.31 -0.03
C LYS A 89 13.80 -6.05 0.86
N SER A 90 14.22 -5.45 1.96
CA SER A 90 15.20 -6.03 2.88
C SER A 90 14.62 -7.14 3.75
N GLN A 91 13.30 -7.20 3.86
CA GLN A 91 12.61 -8.21 4.63
C GLN A 91 12.66 -9.57 3.93
N GLY A 92 12.90 -10.63 4.67
CA GLY A 92 13.03 -11.98 4.12
C GLY A 92 11.70 -12.65 3.76
N TYR A 93 10.56 -11.98 3.89
CA TYR A 93 9.25 -12.52 3.58
C TYR A 93 8.32 -11.44 3.04
N LEU A 94 7.79 -11.64 1.83
CA LEU A 94 6.78 -10.79 1.21
C LEU A 94 5.58 -11.60 0.74
N GLN A 95 4.41 -11.06 1.00
CA GLN A 95 3.15 -11.45 0.37
C GLN A 95 2.81 -10.43 -0.71
N VAL A 96 2.54 -10.89 -1.92
CA VAL A 96 2.27 -10.01 -3.07
C VAL A 96 0.99 -10.41 -3.76
N ASP A 97 0.16 -9.42 -4.01
CA ASP A 97 -1.11 -9.55 -4.73
C ASP A 97 -1.36 -8.26 -5.53
N GLU A 98 -2.28 -8.26 -6.48
CA GLU A 98 -2.68 -7.06 -7.17
C GLU A 98 -4.19 -6.88 -7.15
N THR A 99 -4.62 -5.61 -7.09
CA THR A 99 -6.03 -5.23 -7.17
C THR A 99 -6.26 -4.18 -8.25
N THR A 100 -7.41 -4.25 -8.87
CA THR A 100 -7.76 -3.33 -9.96
C THR A 100 -8.23 -1.98 -9.42
N ILE A 101 -7.91 -0.91 -10.18
CA ILE A 101 -8.44 0.43 -9.94
C ILE A 101 -8.86 1.08 -11.26
N LYS A 102 -10.01 1.76 -11.26
CA LYS A 102 -10.43 2.58 -12.40
C LYS A 102 -9.74 3.94 -12.34
N VAL A 103 -8.99 4.26 -13.38
CA VAL A 103 -8.26 5.52 -13.50
C VAL A 103 -8.85 6.34 -14.65
N LEU A 104 -9.13 7.61 -14.38
CA LEU A 104 -9.64 8.52 -15.41
C LEU A 104 -8.62 8.65 -16.54
N ASP A 105 -9.10 8.49 -17.77
CA ASP A 105 -8.28 8.69 -18.97
C ASP A 105 -8.06 10.20 -19.17
N LYS A 106 -6.80 10.60 -19.37
CA LYS A 106 -6.45 12.01 -19.62
C LYS A 106 -6.86 12.45 -21.02
N ASP A 107 -6.84 11.51 -21.96
CA ASP A 107 -7.03 11.80 -23.39
C ASP A 107 -8.50 11.65 -23.83
N LYS A 108 -9.32 10.96 -23.02
CA LYS A 108 -10.74 10.71 -23.31
C LYS A 108 -11.61 11.14 -22.14
N LYS A 109 -12.22 12.32 -22.25
CA LYS A 109 -13.11 12.88 -21.23
C LYS A 109 -14.23 11.89 -20.86
N GLY A 110 -14.30 11.55 -19.58
CA GLY A 110 -15.31 10.63 -19.03
C GLY A 110 -15.01 9.14 -19.21
N ALA A 111 -13.92 8.77 -19.90
CA ALA A 111 -13.46 7.39 -19.98
C ALA A 111 -12.54 7.04 -18.81
N CYS A 112 -12.52 5.76 -18.46
CA CYS A 112 -11.58 5.20 -17.50
C CYS A 112 -10.83 4.03 -18.13
N HIS A 113 -9.55 3.89 -17.83
CA HIS A 113 -8.81 2.65 -18.06
C HIS A 113 -8.65 1.88 -16.77
N LEU A 114 -8.39 0.59 -16.88
CA LEU A 114 -8.13 -0.29 -15.76
C LEU A 114 -6.64 -0.23 -15.44
N GLY A 115 -6.30 0.31 -14.28
CA GLY A 115 -4.98 0.24 -13.69
C GLY A 115 -4.95 -0.78 -12.56
N TYR A 116 -3.78 -0.97 -11.94
CA TYR A 116 -3.55 -1.95 -10.90
C TYR A 116 -2.75 -1.34 -9.77
N TYR A 117 -3.12 -1.65 -8.52
CA TYR A 117 -2.24 -1.54 -7.39
C TYR A 117 -1.62 -2.90 -7.12
N TRP A 118 -0.30 -2.95 -7.19
CA TRP A 118 0.49 -4.06 -6.68
C TRP A 118 0.71 -3.82 -5.19
N VAL A 119 0.29 -4.78 -4.39
CA VAL A 119 0.32 -4.69 -2.93
C VAL A 119 1.39 -5.63 -2.41
N TYR A 120 2.36 -5.08 -1.70
CA TYR A 120 3.42 -5.83 -1.05
C TYR A 120 3.21 -5.74 0.45
N HIS A 121 2.97 -6.85 1.08
CA HIS A 121 2.75 -6.95 2.52
C HIS A 121 3.87 -7.74 3.16
N ASN A 122 4.51 -7.15 4.15
CA ASN A 122 5.41 -7.87 5.05
C ASN A 122 4.65 -8.23 6.33
N PRO A 123 4.34 -9.51 6.56
CA PRO A 123 3.57 -9.91 7.74
C PRO A 123 4.34 -9.83 9.05
N MET A 124 5.68 -9.68 9.02
CA MET A 124 6.52 -9.62 10.24
C MET A 124 6.38 -8.28 10.96
N ASP A 125 6.41 -7.18 10.23
CA ASP A 125 6.24 -5.82 10.76
C ASP A 125 4.90 -5.18 10.40
N LYS A 126 4.06 -5.91 9.62
CA LYS A 126 2.75 -5.48 9.12
C LYS A 126 2.80 -4.28 8.17
N THR A 127 3.95 -4.04 7.55
CA THR A 127 4.09 -3.00 6.53
C THR A 127 3.33 -3.40 5.27
N VAL A 128 2.61 -2.44 4.70
CA VAL A 128 1.91 -2.59 3.43
C VAL A 128 2.36 -1.49 2.48
N LEU A 129 2.92 -1.89 1.34
CA LEU A 129 3.33 -0.99 0.28
C LEU A 129 2.37 -1.12 -0.90
N PHE A 130 1.89 0.00 -1.41
CA PHE A 130 1.07 0.07 -2.63
C PHE A 130 1.89 0.69 -3.76
N ASP A 131 1.94 -0.01 -4.89
CA ASP A 131 2.58 0.46 -6.10
C ASP A 131 1.57 0.49 -7.26
N TYR A 132 1.31 1.68 -7.79
CA TYR A 132 0.42 1.83 -8.93
C TYR A 132 1.13 1.49 -10.23
N GLN A 133 0.51 0.61 -11.02
CA GLN A 133 0.96 0.26 -12.35
C GLN A 133 -0.20 0.35 -13.36
N PRO A 134 0.04 0.82 -14.60
CA PRO A 134 -1.02 0.93 -15.60
C PRO A 134 -1.47 -0.42 -16.15
N THR A 135 -0.70 -1.48 -15.93
CA THR A 135 -0.98 -2.83 -16.44
C THR A 135 -0.70 -3.92 -15.40
N ARG A 136 -1.32 -5.10 -15.61
CA ARG A 136 -1.05 -6.34 -14.86
C ARG A 136 0.19 -7.08 -15.38
N ALA A 137 0.98 -6.49 -16.26
CA ALA A 137 2.13 -7.18 -16.82
C ALA A 137 3.13 -7.60 -15.72
N ALA A 138 3.66 -8.81 -15.81
CA ALA A 138 4.60 -9.34 -14.83
C ALA A 138 5.78 -8.37 -14.54
N ARG A 139 6.29 -7.68 -15.58
CA ARG A 139 7.34 -6.65 -15.46
C ARG A 139 6.97 -5.47 -14.53
N SER A 140 5.69 -5.27 -14.25
CA SER A 140 5.25 -4.18 -13.36
C SER A 140 5.78 -4.31 -11.94
N ALA A 141 6.01 -5.53 -11.46
CA ALA A 141 6.58 -5.80 -10.14
C ALA A 141 8.13 -5.82 -10.12
N ALA A 142 8.79 -5.66 -11.29
CA ALA A 142 10.24 -5.85 -11.42
C ALA A 142 11.05 -4.95 -10.49
N HIS A 143 10.68 -3.68 -10.35
CA HIS A 143 11.42 -2.72 -9.54
C HIS A 143 11.50 -3.10 -8.04
N ILE A 144 10.56 -3.90 -7.55
CA ILE A 144 10.57 -4.45 -6.19
C ILE A 144 11.12 -5.88 -6.20
N LEU A 145 10.63 -6.76 -7.07
CA LEU A 145 10.91 -8.18 -7.01
C LEU A 145 12.20 -8.63 -7.73
N ASP A 146 12.80 -7.80 -8.57
CA ASP A 146 14.01 -8.22 -9.30
C ASP A 146 15.18 -8.58 -8.40
N ASN A 147 15.38 -7.86 -7.32
CA ASN A 147 16.46 -8.07 -6.37
C ASN A 147 15.99 -8.65 -5.03
N PHE A 148 14.73 -9.07 -4.94
CA PHE A 148 14.22 -9.71 -3.75
C PHE A 148 14.88 -11.07 -3.51
N ARG A 149 15.11 -11.40 -2.23
CA ARG A 149 15.59 -12.71 -1.77
C ARG A 149 14.78 -13.09 -0.52
N GLY A 150 14.41 -14.35 -0.40
CA GLY A 150 13.63 -14.85 0.73
C GLY A 150 12.34 -15.56 0.31
N TYR A 151 11.34 -15.54 1.14
CA TYR A 151 10.03 -16.17 0.90
C TYR A 151 9.10 -15.21 0.17
N LEU A 152 8.66 -15.58 -1.02
CA LEU A 152 7.70 -14.83 -1.82
C LEU A 152 6.38 -15.58 -1.87
N GLN A 153 5.35 -15.10 -1.21
CA GLN A 153 4.02 -15.68 -1.25
C GLN A 153 3.10 -14.91 -2.20
N THR A 154 2.51 -15.62 -3.15
CA THR A 154 1.60 -15.03 -4.14
C THR A 154 0.38 -15.91 -4.38
N ASP A 155 -0.55 -15.44 -5.21
CA ASP A 155 -1.58 -16.29 -5.82
C ASP A 155 -0.98 -17.19 -6.92
N GLY A 156 -1.84 -17.88 -7.66
CA GLY A 156 -1.45 -18.74 -8.79
C GLY A 156 -1.22 -17.99 -10.11
N TYR A 157 -1.12 -16.66 -10.14
CA TYR A 157 -0.91 -15.93 -11.36
C TYR A 157 0.47 -16.20 -11.97
N ALA A 158 0.50 -16.66 -13.22
CA ALA A 158 1.74 -17.04 -13.92
C ALA A 158 2.78 -15.90 -14.02
N GLY A 159 2.35 -14.63 -13.88
CA GLY A 159 3.25 -13.48 -13.88
C GLY A 159 4.27 -13.49 -12.74
N TYR A 160 3.99 -14.19 -11.64
CA TYR A 160 4.92 -14.34 -10.52
C TYR A 160 5.96 -15.45 -10.68
N GLU A 161 5.75 -16.40 -11.60
CA GLU A 161 6.66 -17.55 -11.77
C GLU A 161 8.11 -17.14 -12.05
N GLN A 162 8.30 -16.09 -12.86
CA GLN A 162 9.65 -15.59 -13.17
C GLN A 162 10.42 -15.10 -11.94
N TYR A 163 9.71 -14.58 -10.94
CA TYR A 163 10.30 -14.12 -9.68
C TYR A 163 10.51 -15.29 -8.72
N GLY A 164 9.55 -16.21 -8.66
CA GLY A 164 9.64 -17.41 -7.83
C GLY A 164 10.76 -18.37 -8.23
N LYS A 165 11.21 -18.35 -9.50
CA LYS A 165 12.30 -19.17 -10.03
C LYS A 165 13.70 -18.57 -9.82
N LYS A 166 13.79 -17.34 -9.27
CA LYS A 166 15.08 -16.68 -9.04
C LYS A 166 15.88 -17.35 -7.91
N GLU A 167 17.19 -17.38 -8.06
CA GLU A 167 18.08 -17.84 -7.00
C GLU A 167 17.88 -17.04 -5.71
N GLY A 168 17.80 -17.75 -4.59
CA GLY A 168 17.56 -17.17 -3.28
C GLY A 168 16.11 -16.79 -3.00
N VAL A 169 15.16 -17.16 -3.87
CA VAL A 169 13.72 -17.01 -3.65
C VAL A 169 13.06 -18.35 -3.42
N THR A 170 12.31 -18.47 -2.32
CA THR A 170 11.41 -19.61 -2.07
C THR A 170 9.98 -19.15 -2.34
N HIS A 171 9.39 -19.65 -3.42
CA HIS A 171 8.03 -19.28 -3.82
C HIS A 171 6.99 -20.10 -3.03
N LEU A 172 6.06 -19.41 -2.40
CA LEU A 172 4.97 -19.99 -1.61
C LEU A 172 3.62 -19.67 -2.25
N ALA A 173 2.75 -20.67 -2.32
CA ALA A 173 1.36 -20.46 -2.73
C ALA A 173 0.51 -19.96 -1.55
N CYS A 174 -0.53 -19.21 -1.86
CA CYS A 174 -1.45 -18.67 -0.86
C CYS A 174 -2.67 -19.60 -0.68
N TRP A 175 -2.84 -20.17 0.51
CA TRP A 175 -3.99 -21.01 0.84
C TRP A 175 -5.35 -20.28 0.72
N ALA A 176 -5.40 -18.99 0.97
CA ALA A 176 -6.63 -18.22 0.82
C ALA A 176 -7.09 -18.15 -0.64
N HIS A 177 -6.15 -18.07 -1.59
CA HIS A 177 -6.46 -18.13 -3.02
C HIS A 177 -6.85 -19.54 -3.46
N ALA A 178 -6.12 -20.57 -3.03
CA ALA A 178 -6.49 -21.95 -3.29
C ALA A 178 -7.90 -22.27 -2.76
N ARG A 179 -8.20 -21.87 -1.53
CA ARG A 179 -9.52 -22.03 -0.93
C ARG A 179 -10.63 -21.40 -1.78
N ARG A 180 -10.41 -20.20 -2.30
CA ARG A 180 -11.38 -19.48 -3.15
C ARG A 180 -11.69 -20.27 -4.44
N GLU A 181 -10.68 -20.91 -5.02
CA GLU A 181 -10.91 -21.75 -6.22
C GLU A 181 -11.73 -23.00 -5.90
N PHE A 182 -11.53 -23.64 -4.74
CA PHE A 182 -12.39 -24.74 -4.31
C PHE A 182 -13.81 -24.27 -3.97
N GLU A 183 -14.00 -23.06 -3.44
CA GLU A 183 -15.35 -22.49 -3.26
C GLU A 183 -16.10 -22.34 -4.59
N LYS A 184 -15.42 -21.86 -5.64
CA LYS A 184 -16.00 -21.79 -6.99
C LYS A 184 -16.29 -23.18 -7.57
N ALA A 185 -15.50 -24.18 -7.23
CA ALA A 185 -15.68 -25.54 -7.71
C ALA A 185 -16.87 -26.29 -7.10
N LEU A 186 -17.50 -25.74 -6.04
CA LEU A 186 -18.71 -26.32 -5.44
C LEU A 186 -19.86 -26.49 -6.43
N ASP A 187 -19.92 -25.66 -7.45
CA ASP A 187 -20.95 -25.75 -8.50
C ASP A 187 -20.65 -26.82 -9.54
N ASN A 188 -19.40 -27.29 -9.66
CA ASN A 188 -18.97 -28.27 -10.66
C ASN A 188 -18.70 -29.65 -10.07
N ASP A 189 -17.96 -29.73 -8.95
CA ASP A 189 -17.58 -30.97 -8.27
C ASP A 189 -17.67 -30.77 -6.76
N ARG A 190 -18.88 -30.83 -6.26
CA ARG A 190 -19.19 -30.51 -4.86
C ARG A 190 -18.43 -31.41 -3.89
N GLU A 191 -18.39 -32.72 -4.14
CA GLU A 191 -17.80 -33.68 -3.22
C GLU A 191 -16.31 -33.43 -2.99
N ARG A 192 -15.54 -33.26 -4.10
CA ARG A 192 -14.10 -32.96 -4.00
C ARG A 192 -13.83 -31.58 -3.46
N ALA A 193 -14.67 -30.58 -3.84
CA ALA A 193 -14.54 -29.23 -3.32
C ALA A 193 -14.80 -29.15 -1.81
N GLU A 194 -15.85 -29.81 -1.30
CA GLU A 194 -16.15 -29.87 0.13
C GLU A 194 -15.02 -30.57 0.91
N PHE A 195 -14.47 -31.67 0.38
CA PHE A 195 -13.32 -32.36 0.98
C PHE A 195 -12.10 -31.40 1.09
N ALA A 196 -11.76 -30.71 0.01
CA ALA A 196 -10.63 -29.77 0.01
C ALA A 196 -10.87 -28.60 0.97
N LEU A 197 -12.06 -28.01 0.98
CA LEU A 197 -12.43 -26.93 1.88
C LEU A 197 -12.37 -27.35 3.35
N PHE A 198 -12.85 -28.55 3.67
CA PHE A 198 -12.77 -29.10 5.00
C PHE A 198 -11.31 -29.35 5.44
N SER A 199 -10.47 -29.84 4.54
CA SER A 199 -9.03 -30.05 4.78
C SER A 199 -8.33 -28.72 5.05
N ILE A 200 -8.58 -27.69 4.23
CA ILE A 200 -8.04 -26.34 4.44
C ILE A 200 -8.53 -25.74 5.77
N GLN A 201 -9.79 -25.98 6.13
CA GLN A 201 -10.34 -25.51 7.40
C GLN A 201 -9.62 -26.15 8.61
N LYS A 202 -9.26 -27.44 8.51
CA LYS A 202 -8.44 -28.09 9.55
C LYS A 202 -7.07 -27.41 9.67
N LEU A 203 -6.39 -27.14 8.56
CA LEU A 203 -5.11 -26.42 8.57
C LEU A 203 -5.23 -25.06 9.25
N TYR A 204 -6.27 -24.29 8.94
CA TYR A 204 -6.51 -23.00 9.61
C TYR A 204 -6.83 -23.13 11.11
N ALA A 205 -7.50 -24.20 11.52
CA ALA A 205 -7.75 -24.45 12.93
C ALA A 205 -6.46 -24.72 13.71
N ILE A 206 -5.52 -25.49 13.12
CA ILE A 206 -4.20 -25.76 13.70
C ILE A 206 -3.40 -24.46 13.86
N GLU A 207 -3.36 -23.61 12.84
CA GLU A 207 -2.68 -22.30 12.90
C GLU A 207 -3.33 -21.37 13.93
N ARG A 208 -4.65 -21.37 14.02
CA ARG A 208 -5.38 -20.59 15.04
C ARG A 208 -5.04 -21.07 16.44
N TYR A 209 -5.01 -22.36 16.66
CA TYR A 209 -4.61 -22.94 17.95
C TYR A 209 -3.20 -22.51 18.36
N ALA A 210 -2.24 -22.56 17.40
CA ALA A 210 -0.87 -22.10 17.65
C ALA A 210 -0.82 -20.63 18.06
N LYS A 211 -1.60 -19.77 17.37
CA LYS A 211 -1.67 -18.35 17.64
C LYS A 211 -2.35 -18.04 18.98
N GLU A 212 -3.48 -18.66 19.29
CA GLU A 212 -4.24 -18.44 20.53
C GLU A 212 -3.46 -18.90 21.76
N ASN A 213 -2.60 -19.89 21.61
CA ASN A 213 -1.74 -20.40 22.70
C ASN A 213 -0.34 -19.75 22.69
N ASN A 214 -0.08 -18.78 21.82
CA ASN A 214 1.21 -18.09 21.71
C ASN A 214 2.39 -19.06 21.63
N LEU A 215 2.29 -20.10 20.80
CA LEU A 215 3.33 -21.12 20.68
C LEU A 215 4.60 -20.54 20.08
N GLU A 216 5.76 -20.95 20.59
CA GLU A 216 7.06 -20.60 20.05
C GLU A 216 7.29 -21.27 18.67
N PRO A 217 8.16 -20.73 17.80
CA PRO A 217 8.37 -21.21 16.44
C PRO A 217 8.66 -22.71 16.33
N GLU A 218 9.46 -23.27 17.24
CA GLU A 218 9.77 -24.70 17.26
C GLU A 218 8.54 -25.54 17.58
N ALA A 219 7.74 -25.14 18.56
CA ALA A 219 6.49 -25.82 18.90
C ALA A 219 5.47 -25.74 17.75
N ILE A 220 5.41 -24.60 17.03
CA ILE A 220 4.58 -24.46 15.84
C ILE A 220 5.05 -25.45 14.75
N LYS A 221 6.35 -25.56 14.53
CA LYS A 221 6.92 -26.50 13.55
C LYS A 221 6.57 -27.95 13.90
N GLU A 222 6.72 -28.35 15.14
CA GLU A 222 6.35 -29.71 15.60
C GLU A 222 4.85 -29.96 15.44
N LEU A 223 4.01 -28.98 15.79
CA LEU A 223 2.57 -29.05 15.62
C LEU A 223 2.19 -29.24 14.15
N ARG A 224 2.81 -28.49 13.25
CA ARG A 224 2.59 -28.61 11.79
C ARG A 224 3.02 -29.96 11.25
N LEU A 225 4.18 -30.48 11.68
CA LEU A 225 4.64 -31.81 11.27
C LEU A 225 3.69 -32.93 11.74
N LYS A 226 3.15 -32.78 12.94
CA LYS A 226 2.26 -33.77 13.54
C LYS A 226 0.82 -33.73 12.99
N GLU A 227 0.26 -32.52 12.88
CA GLU A 227 -1.18 -32.32 12.63
C GLU A 227 -1.48 -31.83 11.19
N SER A 228 -0.63 -30.93 10.64
CA SER A 228 -0.88 -30.35 9.31
C SER A 228 -0.38 -31.24 8.18
N LEU A 229 0.81 -31.83 8.33
CA LEU A 229 1.42 -32.65 7.28
C LEU A 229 0.53 -33.85 6.86
N PRO A 230 -0.13 -34.59 7.78
CA PRO A 230 -1.05 -35.66 7.41
C PRO A 230 -2.32 -35.20 6.67
N VAL A 231 -2.69 -33.94 6.79
CA VAL A 231 -3.85 -33.35 6.08
C VAL A 231 -3.47 -32.95 4.63
N ILE A 232 -2.19 -32.69 4.37
CA ILE A 232 -1.69 -32.27 3.06
C ILE A 232 -1.32 -33.49 2.19
N ASN A 233 -0.89 -34.60 2.78
CA ASN A 233 -0.52 -35.85 2.11
C ASN A 233 -1.74 -36.74 1.87
#